data_d884d0e1cf2ed9e98a32284092b1a615
#
_entry.id   d884d0e1cf2ed9e98a32284092b1a615
#
_cell.length_a   1.000
_cell.length_b   1.000
_cell.length_c   1.000
_cell.angle_alpha   90.00
_cell.angle_beta   90.00
_cell.angle_gamma   90.00
#
_symmetry.space_group_name_H-M   'P 1'
#
loop_
_entity.id
_entity.type
_entity.pdbx_description
1 polymer ?
#
loop_
_entity_poly.entity_id
_entity_poly.type
_entity_poly.pdbx_seq_one_letter_code
_entity_poly.pdbx_strand_id
1 'polypeptide(L)'
;LGTATTFNVVDKDRVFRGGVICPGLSTGLRALGERCAQLPQVHLGSPKSAIGTNTEKCMLSGSVMGTAVLIDGMVQRIEEELGQPATLVVTGGLAKYVAPLCRHPLTYDPELLMKGLALLYQLNAPQPAPRHTAAGGRRPGQPGHPHAKRPYPKKRTRREPEALVG
;
A
#
# COMPACT_ATOMS: atom_id res chain seq x y z
N LEU A 1 4.80 3.19 5.98
CA LEU A 1 4.90 4.08 7.15
C LEU A 1 3.88 5.21 7.02
N GLY A 2 2.75 5.06 7.69
CA GLY A 2 1.61 6.00 7.67
C GLY A 2 0.94 6.05 9.05
N THR A 3 -0.40 5.99 9.08
CA THR A 3 -1.21 5.91 10.32
C THR A 3 -0.83 4.66 11.13
N ALA A 4 -0.53 3.56 10.44
CA ALA A 4 0.12 2.38 10.99
C ALA A 4 1.47 2.15 10.31
N THR A 5 2.38 1.46 10.99
CA THR A 5 3.57 0.86 10.40
C THR A 5 3.26 -0.60 10.12
N THR A 6 3.19 -0.97 8.85
CA THR A 6 2.87 -2.34 8.43
C THR A 6 4.07 -2.97 7.72
N PHE A 7 4.32 -4.21 8.05
CA PHE A 7 5.28 -5.07 7.34
C PHE A 7 4.47 -6.08 6.55
N ASN A 8 4.73 -6.18 5.27
CA ASN A 8 4.13 -7.17 4.38
C ASN A 8 5.26 -8.06 3.86
N VAL A 9 5.15 -9.36 4.11
CA VAL A 9 6.19 -10.33 3.78
C VAL A 9 5.78 -11.14 2.57
N VAL A 10 6.63 -11.10 1.55
CA VAL A 10 6.50 -11.93 0.34
C VAL A 10 7.76 -12.78 0.24
N ASP A 11 7.60 -14.10 0.11
CA ASP A 11 8.73 -15.02 0.02
C ASP A 11 9.34 -15.07 -1.40
N LYS A 12 10.40 -15.88 -1.56
CA LYS A 12 11.08 -16.11 -2.83
C LYS A 12 10.18 -16.69 -3.93
N ASP A 13 9.13 -17.40 -3.54
CA ASP A 13 8.15 -17.99 -4.46
C ASP A 13 7.01 -17.03 -4.81
N ARG A 14 7.16 -15.74 -4.43
CA ARG A 14 6.19 -14.66 -4.62
C ARG A 14 4.87 -14.87 -3.88
N VAL A 15 4.90 -15.66 -2.82
CA VAL A 15 3.73 -15.92 -1.98
C VAL A 15 3.71 -14.91 -0.83
N PHE A 16 2.56 -14.29 -0.62
CA PHE A 16 2.34 -13.44 0.55
C PHE A 16 2.23 -14.30 1.80
N ARG A 17 3.17 -14.12 2.74
CA ARG A 17 3.27 -14.92 3.97
C ARG A 17 2.55 -14.30 5.16
N GLY A 18 2.05 -13.09 5.02
CA GLY A 18 1.46 -12.33 6.09
C GLY A 18 2.29 -11.09 6.44
N GLY A 19 2.17 -10.60 7.68
CA GLY A 19 2.90 -9.42 8.07
C GLY A 19 2.70 -9.01 9.52
N VAL A 20 3.20 -7.81 9.85
CA VAL A 20 3.13 -7.23 11.19
C VAL A 20 2.48 -5.84 11.09
N ILE A 21 1.66 -5.49 12.06
CA ILE A 21 1.04 -4.17 12.17
C ILE A 21 1.42 -3.56 13.53
N CYS A 22 2.04 -2.38 13.47
CA CYS A 22 2.41 -1.60 14.64
C CYS A 22 1.78 -0.22 14.58
N PRO A 23 1.66 0.49 15.70
CA PRO A 23 1.29 1.90 15.69
C PRO A 23 2.20 2.71 14.76
N GLY A 24 1.61 3.56 13.95
CA GLY A 24 2.38 4.47 13.11
C GLY A 24 3.06 5.56 13.93
N LEU A 25 4.15 6.12 13.39
CA LEU A 25 4.97 7.13 14.05
C LEU A 25 4.16 8.32 14.60
N SER A 26 3.33 8.95 13.78
CA SER A 26 2.48 10.07 14.21
C SER A 26 1.41 9.63 15.21
N THR A 27 0.86 8.43 15.04
CA THR A 27 -0.16 7.88 15.93
C THR A 27 0.40 7.65 17.33
N GLY A 28 1.60 7.05 17.43
CA GLY A 28 2.28 6.83 18.70
C GLY A 28 2.65 8.12 19.40
N LEU A 29 3.26 9.08 18.68
CA LEU A 29 3.64 10.38 19.22
C LEU A 29 2.44 11.17 19.74
N ARG A 30 1.35 11.19 18.97
CA ARG A 30 0.10 11.85 19.38
C ARG A 30 -0.53 11.18 20.60
N ALA A 31 -0.56 9.85 20.65
CA ALA A 31 -1.13 9.09 21.76
C ALA A 31 -0.40 9.40 23.08
N LEU A 32 0.92 9.62 23.07
CA LEU A 32 1.67 10.05 24.25
C LEU A 32 1.18 11.40 24.77
N GLY A 33 1.03 12.40 23.91
CA GLY A 33 0.57 13.73 24.31
C GLY A 33 -0.92 13.79 24.70
N GLU A 34 -1.76 12.90 24.15
CA GLU A 34 -3.20 12.85 24.46
C GLU A 34 -3.51 12.04 25.72
N ARG A 35 -2.74 11.00 26.01
CA ARG A 35 -3.05 10.03 27.08
C ARG A 35 -2.18 10.16 28.33
N CYS A 36 -1.08 10.91 28.25
CA CYS A 36 -0.17 11.14 29.36
C CYS A 36 -0.24 12.61 29.77
N ALA A 37 -0.90 12.90 30.90
CA ALA A 37 -1.16 14.28 31.35
C ALA A 37 0.08 15.17 31.52
N GLN A 38 1.25 14.58 31.71
CA GLN A 38 2.51 15.31 31.88
C GLN A 38 3.33 15.46 30.58
N LEU A 39 2.85 14.89 29.45
CA LEU A 39 3.57 14.96 28.19
C LEU A 39 2.93 16.02 27.27
N PRO A 40 3.71 16.93 26.70
CA PRO A 40 3.19 17.95 25.79
C PRO A 40 2.84 17.36 24.44
N GLN A 41 2.05 18.10 23.65
CA GLN A 41 1.90 17.82 22.24
C GLN A 41 3.19 18.20 21.50
N VAL A 42 3.77 17.25 20.78
CA VAL A 42 5.04 17.42 20.05
C VAL A 42 4.84 17.26 18.56
N HIS A 43 5.37 18.19 17.78
CA HIS A 43 5.36 18.07 16.33
C HIS A 43 6.44 17.11 15.84
N LEU A 44 6.09 16.33 14.81
CA LEU A 44 7.03 15.41 14.20
C LEU A 44 8.19 16.17 13.54
N GLY A 45 9.39 15.68 13.78
CA GLY A 45 10.64 16.24 13.22
C GLY A 45 11.77 15.22 13.31
N SER A 46 12.96 15.57 12.87
CA SER A 46 14.14 14.70 12.94
C SER A 46 14.89 14.92 14.26
N PRO A 47 15.04 13.88 15.12
CA PRO A 47 15.81 14.00 16.33
C PRO A 47 17.31 14.15 16.01
N LYS A 48 18.00 15.03 16.77
CA LYS A 48 19.44 15.25 16.59
C LYS A 48 20.30 14.21 17.32
N SER A 49 19.75 13.56 18.33
CA SER A 49 20.46 12.58 19.16
C SER A 49 19.47 11.55 19.74
N ALA A 50 19.96 10.37 20.07
CA ALA A 50 19.17 9.33 20.72
C ALA A 50 18.77 9.72 22.16
N ILE A 51 19.64 10.45 22.86
CA ILE A 51 19.38 10.94 24.22
C ILE A 51 18.79 12.35 24.10
N GLY A 52 17.51 12.48 24.46
CA GLY A 52 16.84 13.78 24.57
C GLY A 52 17.25 14.49 25.87
N THR A 53 17.38 15.81 25.83
CA THR A 53 17.75 16.65 27.00
C THR A 53 16.56 17.38 27.62
N ASN A 54 15.38 17.22 27.04
CA ASN A 54 14.09 17.67 27.60
C ASN A 54 12.98 16.74 27.12
N THR A 55 11.78 16.87 27.67
CA THR A 55 10.64 16.00 27.40
C THR A 55 10.32 15.89 25.91
N GLU A 56 10.24 17.00 25.18
CA GLU A 56 9.93 17.02 23.75
C GLU A 56 10.98 16.24 22.94
N LYS A 57 12.27 16.47 23.20
CA LYS A 57 13.37 15.75 22.53
C LYS A 57 13.38 14.27 22.86
N CYS A 58 13.04 13.91 24.10
CA CYS A 58 12.91 12.51 24.51
C CYS A 58 11.76 11.84 23.74
N MET A 59 10.60 12.48 23.68
CA MET A 59 9.44 11.97 22.94
C MET A 59 9.75 11.82 21.43
N LEU A 60 10.37 12.83 20.86
CA LEU A 60 10.73 12.82 19.43
C LEU A 60 11.76 11.74 19.12
N SER A 61 12.81 11.62 19.94
CA SER A 61 13.83 10.57 19.80
C SER A 61 13.21 9.19 19.93
N GLY A 62 12.45 8.94 21.00
CA GLY A 62 11.78 7.67 21.24
C GLY A 62 10.84 7.28 20.11
N SER A 63 10.08 8.25 19.57
CA SER A 63 9.16 7.97 18.46
C SER A 63 9.90 7.70 17.14
N VAL A 64 10.84 8.55 16.75
CA VAL A 64 11.47 8.46 15.41
C VAL A 64 12.58 7.41 15.38
N MET A 65 13.56 7.50 16.31
CA MET A 65 14.64 6.50 16.39
C MET A 65 14.11 5.15 16.88
N GLY A 66 13.14 5.16 17.82
CA GLY A 66 12.47 3.94 18.24
C GLY A 66 11.77 3.22 17.09
N THR A 67 11.15 3.95 16.15
CA THR A 67 10.57 3.36 14.94
C THR A 67 11.65 2.78 14.03
N ALA A 68 12.81 3.42 13.88
CA ALA A 68 13.92 2.87 13.09
C ALA A 68 14.43 1.54 13.71
N VAL A 69 14.64 1.52 15.02
CA VAL A 69 15.06 0.30 15.76
C VAL A 69 13.99 -0.80 15.65
N LEU A 70 12.71 -0.44 15.72
CA LEU A 70 11.61 -1.38 15.52
C LEU A 70 11.67 -2.00 14.12
N ILE A 71 11.93 -1.20 13.08
CA ILE A 71 12.07 -1.69 11.71
C ILE A 71 13.26 -2.65 11.62
N ASP A 72 14.43 -2.24 12.07
CA ASP A 72 15.66 -3.06 12.02
C ASP A 72 15.46 -4.39 12.75
N GLY A 73 14.94 -4.34 13.98
CA GLY A 73 14.72 -5.54 14.77
C GLY A 73 13.60 -6.45 14.24
N MET A 74 12.56 -5.87 13.62
CA MET A 74 11.49 -6.67 13.05
C MET A 74 11.95 -7.36 11.76
N VAL A 75 12.71 -6.66 10.92
CA VAL A 75 13.28 -7.24 9.70
C VAL A 75 14.19 -8.40 10.05
N GLN A 76 15.07 -8.24 11.04
CA GLN A 76 15.93 -9.33 11.52
C GLN A 76 15.12 -10.58 11.95
N ARG A 77 14.04 -10.40 12.71
CA ARG A 77 13.18 -11.52 13.12
C ARG A 77 12.46 -12.19 11.95
N ILE A 78 12.03 -11.39 10.98
CA ILE A 78 11.40 -11.91 9.76
C ILE A 78 12.41 -12.72 8.94
N GLU A 79 13.65 -12.26 8.82
CA GLU A 79 14.73 -12.99 8.14
C GLU A 79 15.09 -14.31 8.85
N GLU A 80 15.13 -14.28 10.19
CA GLU A 80 15.33 -15.49 11.01
C GLU A 80 14.21 -16.52 10.74
N GLU A 81 12.94 -16.07 10.68
CA GLU A 81 11.79 -16.94 10.41
C GLU A 81 11.76 -17.46 8.96
N LEU A 82 12.17 -16.62 8.00
CA LEU A 82 12.26 -17.01 6.59
C LEU A 82 13.47 -17.90 6.30
N GLY A 83 14.48 -17.91 7.18
CA GLY A 83 15.74 -18.62 7.00
C GLY A 83 16.63 -18.04 5.88
N GLN A 84 16.37 -16.80 5.48
CA GLN A 84 17.13 -16.11 4.41
C GLN A 84 17.03 -14.59 4.55
N PRO A 85 18.02 -13.83 4.02
CA PRO A 85 17.96 -12.38 3.94
C PRO A 85 16.78 -11.89 3.11
N ALA A 86 16.21 -10.75 3.49
CA ALA A 86 15.11 -10.10 2.80
C ALA A 86 15.54 -8.77 2.17
N THR A 87 14.95 -8.43 1.04
CA THR A 87 15.04 -7.08 0.48
C THR A 87 14.00 -6.19 1.16
N LEU A 88 14.47 -5.17 1.87
CA LEU A 88 13.59 -4.22 2.55
C LEU A 88 13.24 -3.06 1.62
N VAL A 89 11.96 -2.93 1.29
CA VAL A 89 11.42 -1.78 0.57
C VAL A 89 10.51 -0.99 1.50
N VAL A 90 10.77 0.30 1.65
CA VAL A 90 10.04 1.19 2.55
C VAL A 90 9.27 2.22 1.74
N THR A 91 8.00 2.45 2.10
CA THR A 91 7.13 3.44 1.45
C THR A 91 6.30 4.19 2.48
N GLY A 92 5.63 5.25 2.04
CA GLY A 92 4.74 6.09 2.86
C GLY A 92 5.36 7.43 3.24
N GLY A 93 4.49 8.40 3.52
CA GLY A 93 4.89 9.80 3.70
C GLY A 93 5.79 10.08 4.91
N LEU A 94 5.78 9.20 5.92
CA LEU A 94 6.60 9.34 7.12
C LEU A 94 7.96 8.61 7.02
N ALA A 95 8.17 7.83 5.98
CA ALA A 95 9.41 7.08 5.75
C ALA A 95 10.64 8.01 5.71
N LYS A 96 10.50 9.21 5.18
CA LYS A 96 11.60 10.21 5.10
C LYS A 96 12.24 10.56 6.45
N TYR A 97 11.51 10.43 7.56
CA TYR A 97 12.04 10.70 8.91
C TYR A 97 12.77 9.50 9.50
N VAL A 98 12.41 8.30 9.08
CA VAL A 98 12.84 7.02 9.71
C VAL A 98 13.89 6.32 8.87
N ALA A 99 13.70 6.23 7.56
CA ALA A 99 14.58 5.49 6.66
C ALA A 99 16.07 5.86 6.78
N PRO A 100 16.46 7.16 6.93
CA PRO A 100 17.86 7.51 7.12
C PRO A 100 18.49 7.04 8.43
N LEU A 101 17.66 6.60 9.40
CA LEU A 101 18.08 6.16 10.72
C LEU A 101 18.12 4.64 10.87
N CYS A 102 17.56 3.90 9.93
CA CYS A 102 17.62 2.45 9.87
C CYS A 102 19.06 1.99 9.58
N ARG A 103 19.47 0.90 10.22
CA ARG A 103 20.78 0.25 10.00
C ARG A 103 20.72 -0.83 8.93
N HIS A 104 19.55 -1.48 8.80
CA HIS A 104 19.32 -2.47 7.76
C HIS A 104 19.30 -1.77 6.38
N PRO A 105 19.99 -2.33 5.37
CA PRO A 105 19.91 -1.82 3.99
C PRO A 105 18.47 -1.79 3.50
N LEU A 106 18.04 -0.65 2.97
CA LEU A 106 16.67 -0.48 2.51
C LEU A 106 16.59 0.34 1.23
N THR A 107 15.52 0.13 0.47
CA THR A 107 15.15 0.98 -0.67
C THR A 107 13.91 1.80 -0.30
N TYR A 108 14.00 3.11 -0.34
CA TYR A 108 12.83 3.99 -0.15
C TYR A 108 12.16 4.24 -1.49
N ASP A 109 10.92 3.78 -1.66
CA ASP A 109 10.09 4.01 -2.84
C ASP A 109 8.77 4.70 -2.44
N PRO A 110 8.68 6.04 -2.57
CA PRO A 110 7.46 6.77 -2.22
C PRO A 110 6.27 6.45 -3.14
N GLU A 111 6.53 5.93 -4.34
CA GLU A 111 5.53 5.64 -5.37
C GLU A 111 5.10 4.17 -5.42
N LEU A 112 5.60 3.32 -4.51
CA LEU A 112 5.36 1.88 -4.53
C LEU A 112 3.87 1.53 -4.66
N LEU A 113 3.00 2.23 -3.90
CA LEU A 113 1.55 2.02 -3.96
C LEU A 113 0.98 2.36 -5.35
N MET A 114 1.40 3.48 -5.93
CA MET A 114 0.92 3.93 -7.24
C MET A 114 1.40 2.99 -8.35
N LYS A 115 2.65 2.52 -8.26
CA LYS A 115 3.19 1.51 -9.18
C LYS A 115 2.39 0.20 -9.09
N GLY A 116 2.06 -0.23 -7.88
CA GLY A 116 1.22 -1.42 -7.65
C GLY A 116 -0.19 -1.25 -8.26
N LEU A 117 -0.84 -0.11 -8.06
CA LEU A 117 -2.14 0.19 -8.64
C LEU A 117 -2.10 0.22 -10.18
N ALA A 118 -1.05 0.81 -10.76
CA ALA A 118 -0.86 0.83 -12.22
C ALA A 118 -0.70 -0.58 -12.79
N LEU A 119 0.06 -1.45 -12.12
CA LEU A 119 0.20 -2.86 -12.50
C LEU A 119 -1.13 -3.61 -12.41
N LEU A 120 -1.87 -3.43 -11.33
CA LEU A 120 -3.19 -4.05 -11.17
C LEU A 120 -4.16 -3.58 -12.26
N TYR A 121 -4.16 -2.29 -12.59
CA TYR A 121 -4.96 -1.78 -13.69
C TYR A 121 -4.58 -2.43 -15.03
N GLN A 122 -3.30 -2.53 -15.35
CA GLN A 122 -2.82 -3.15 -16.59
C GLN A 122 -3.23 -4.64 -16.68
N LEU A 123 -3.13 -5.38 -15.57
CA LEU A 123 -3.51 -6.78 -15.51
C LEU A 123 -5.02 -7.03 -15.68
N ASN A 124 -5.85 -6.06 -15.27
CA ASN A 124 -7.31 -6.17 -15.31
C ASN A 124 -7.95 -5.30 -16.39
N ALA A 125 -7.18 -4.50 -17.13
CA ALA A 125 -7.71 -3.69 -18.24
C ALA A 125 -8.29 -4.60 -19.32
N PRO A 126 -9.49 -4.26 -19.87
CA PRO A 126 -10.03 -4.98 -21.00
C PRO A 126 -9.00 -4.96 -22.14
N GLN A 127 -8.63 -6.13 -22.65
CA GLN A 127 -7.80 -6.22 -23.84
C GLN A 127 -8.51 -5.47 -24.96
N PRO A 128 -7.85 -4.54 -25.68
CA PRO A 128 -8.46 -3.90 -26.84
C PRO A 128 -8.86 -4.99 -27.82
N ALA A 129 -10.15 -4.97 -28.22
CA ALA A 129 -10.64 -5.92 -29.19
C ALA A 129 -9.68 -5.93 -30.40
N PRO A 130 -9.34 -7.10 -30.96
CA PRO A 130 -8.47 -7.18 -32.12
C PRO A 130 -9.04 -6.24 -33.19
N ARG A 131 -8.24 -5.27 -33.61
CA ARG A 131 -8.61 -4.42 -34.74
C ARG A 131 -8.71 -5.36 -35.94
N HIS A 132 -9.93 -5.73 -36.31
CA HIS A 132 -10.16 -6.31 -37.61
C HIS A 132 -9.67 -5.29 -38.63
N THR A 133 -8.47 -5.47 -39.13
CA THR A 133 -8.03 -4.81 -40.36
C THR A 133 -9.00 -5.29 -41.43
N ALA A 134 -9.91 -4.41 -41.80
CA ALA A 134 -10.74 -4.62 -42.96
C ALA A 134 -9.81 -4.64 -44.18
N ALA A 135 -9.23 -5.83 -44.42
CA ALA A 135 -8.58 -6.11 -45.70
C ALA A 135 -9.67 -6.04 -46.76
N GLY A 136 -9.59 -5.03 -47.56
CA GLY A 136 -10.54 -4.67 -48.59
C GLY A 136 -10.83 -5.80 -49.59
N GLY A 137 -12.08 -5.94 -49.85
CA GLY A 137 -12.61 -6.79 -50.87
C GLY A 137 -14.07 -6.43 -51.08
N ARG A 138 -14.34 -5.24 -51.60
CA ARG A 138 -15.65 -4.99 -52.20
C ARG A 138 -15.80 -5.93 -53.38
N ARG A 139 -16.59 -6.99 -53.22
CA ARG A 139 -17.16 -7.71 -54.35
C ARG A 139 -18.37 -6.89 -54.87
N PRO A 140 -18.43 -6.51 -56.13
CA PRO A 140 -19.62 -5.86 -56.69
C PRO A 140 -20.70 -6.91 -56.95
N GLY A 141 -21.92 -6.64 -56.47
CA GLY A 141 -23.15 -7.27 -56.91
C GLY A 141 -23.74 -8.37 -56.01
N GLN A 142 -24.43 -7.95 -54.93
CA GLN A 142 -25.59 -8.70 -54.43
C GLN A 142 -26.69 -7.74 -54.02
N PRO A 143 -27.97 -7.99 -54.41
CA PRO A 143 -29.10 -7.14 -54.09
C PRO A 143 -29.51 -7.27 -52.64
N GLY A 144 -29.92 -6.13 -52.02
CA GLY A 144 -30.21 -5.99 -50.61
C GLY A 144 -31.41 -6.82 -50.14
N HIS A 145 -31.26 -7.42 -48.95
CA HIS A 145 -32.36 -7.96 -48.18
C HIS A 145 -32.91 -6.91 -47.23
N PRO A 146 -34.24 -6.84 -46.97
CA PRO A 146 -34.88 -5.82 -46.16
C PRO A 146 -34.61 -6.04 -44.63
N HIS A 147 -34.49 -4.89 -43.95
CA HIS A 147 -34.28 -4.76 -42.53
C HIS A 147 -35.26 -5.55 -41.65
N ALA A 148 -34.79 -6.55 -40.92
CA ALA A 148 -35.47 -7.12 -39.76
C ALA A 148 -35.16 -6.28 -38.53
N LYS A 149 -36.20 -5.70 -37.90
CA LYS A 149 -36.12 -4.95 -36.63
C LYS A 149 -35.77 -5.92 -35.52
N ARG A 150 -34.63 -5.65 -34.83
CA ARG A 150 -34.23 -6.38 -33.61
C ARG A 150 -35.11 -5.95 -32.43
N PRO A 151 -35.64 -6.87 -31.61
CA PRO A 151 -36.36 -6.53 -30.40
C PRO A 151 -35.42 -6.05 -29.30
N TYR A 152 -35.85 -5.02 -28.58
CA TYR A 152 -35.18 -4.45 -27.42
C TYR A 152 -35.06 -5.46 -26.25
N PRO A 153 -33.92 -5.54 -25.51
CA PRO A 153 -33.82 -6.38 -24.34
C PRO A 153 -34.64 -5.80 -23.19
N LYS A 154 -35.46 -6.63 -22.56
CA LYS A 154 -36.26 -6.30 -21.38
C LYS A 154 -35.35 -5.98 -20.20
N LYS A 155 -35.63 -4.87 -19.48
CA LYS A 155 -34.96 -4.46 -18.22
C LYS A 155 -35.06 -5.57 -17.18
N ARG A 156 -33.88 -6.01 -16.64
CA ARG A 156 -33.80 -6.87 -15.47
C ARG A 156 -34.22 -6.06 -14.24
N THR A 157 -35.23 -6.52 -13.54
CA THR A 157 -35.65 -6.03 -12.23
C THR A 157 -34.53 -6.25 -11.20
N ARG A 158 -34.18 -5.20 -10.45
CA ARG A 158 -33.29 -5.25 -9.28
C ARG A 158 -33.90 -6.20 -8.23
N ARG A 159 -33.13 -7.17 -7.77
CA ARG A 159 -33.40 -7.88 -6.52
C ARG A 159 -32.86 -7.03 -5.37
N GLU A 160 -33.70 -6.76 -4.39
CA GLU A 160 -33.32 -6.15 -3.12
C GLU A 160 -32.44 -7.12 -2.32
N PRO A 161 -31.46 -6.61 -1.52
CA PRO A 161 -30.67 -7.46 -0.63
C PRO A 161 -31.48 -7.81 0.61
N GLU A 162 -31.59 -9.10 0.92
CA GLU A 162 -32.10 -9.62 2.19
C GLU A 162 -31.22 -9.15 3.36
N ALA A 163 -31.88 -8.63 4.40
CA ALA A 163 -31.26 -8.26 5.65
C ALA A 163 -30.84 -9.54 6.41
N LEU A 164 -29.54 -9.66 6.72
CA LEU A 164 -29.02 -10.61 7.68
C LEU A 164 -29.17 -10.01 9.09
N VAL A 165 -30.10 -10.57 9.86
CA VAL A 165 -30.19 -10.45 11.32
C VAL A 165 -29.51 -11.68 11.91
N GLY A 166 -28.56 -11.46 12.82
CA GLY A 166 -27.89 -12.49 13.58
C GLY A 166 -26.63 -11.93 14.23
#